data_3f1a2ab05897872754cefe40f685f745
#
_entry.id   3f1a2ab05897872754cefe40f685f745
#
_cell.length_a   1.000
_cell.length_b   1.000
_cell.length_c   1.000
_cell.angle_alpha   90.00
_cell.angle_beta   90.00
_cell.angle_gamma   90.00
#
_symmetry.space_group_name_H-M   'P 1'
#
loop_
_entity.id
_entity.type
_entity.pdbx_description
1 polymer ?
#
loop_
_entity_poly.entity_id
_entity_poly.type
_entity_poly.pdbx_seq_one_letter_code
_entity_poly.pdbx_strand_id
1 'polypeptide(L)'
;MTERQEQALKTKEKILKEAAKMVAENGVDNLNVDVLTERCGVAKGTFYTYFKHKEDVIFEICRDLFAQIEERMQQMTNKSIVERLAYYFDEFMKEVERYDVNITRAWIRGVIDPNNAPANFDSKKWQYDVEMLENILKNAVKNKELKKNTPVKLLTHIIISQLYGMMTVWCMSDCEFEPKEWTKKFCDVQLKAILEKYLV
;
A
#
# COMPACT_ATOMS: atom_id res chain seq x y z
N MET A 1 -10.20 -6.06 27.08
CA MET A 1 -9.74 -4.68 26.83
C MET A 1 -10.34 -3.81 27.93
N THR A 2 -9.60 -2.86 28.48
CA THR A 2 -10.17 -1.95 29.50
C THR A 2 -10.93 -0.82 28.80
N GLU A 3 -11.91 -0.22 29.47
CA GLU A 3 -12.68 0.92 28.94
C GLU A 3 -11.77 2.07 28.46
N ARG A 4 -10.65 2.32 29.17
CA ARG A 4 -9.63 3.29 28.78
C ARG A 4 -8.94 2.93 27.46
N GLN A 5 -8.66 1.65 27.24
CA GLN A 5 -8.06 1.16 25.98
C GLN A 5 -9.04 1.29 24.81
N GLU A 6 -10.32 1.01 25.04
CA GLU A 6 -11.37 1.20 24.02
C GLU A 6 -11.54 2.66 23.63
N GLN A 7 -11.54 3.56 24.61
CA GLN A 7 -11.62 5.00 24.36
C GLN A 7 -10.39 5.52 23.60
N ALA A 8 -9.20 5.02 23.94
CA ALA A 8 -7.98 5.39 23.23
C ALA A 8 -8.03 4.93 21.76
N LEU A 9 -8.50 3.70 21.49
CA LEU A 9 -8.67 3.19 20.14
C LEU A 9 -9.66 4.03 19.32
N LYS A 10 -10.85 4.31 19.89
CA LYS A 10 -11.86 5.18 19.27
C LYS A 10 -11.32 6.57 18.93
N THR A 11 -10.50 7.11 19.81
CA THR A 11 -9.88 8.43 19.57
C THR A 11 -8.88 8.36 18.42
N LYS A 12 -8.03 7.33 18.37
CA LYS A 12 -7.08 7.11 17.30
C LYS A 12 -7.80 6.94 15.95
N GLU A 13 -8.82 6.09 15.90
CA GLU A 13 -9.65 5.87 14.70
C GLU A 13 -10.33 7.15 14.21
N LYS A 14 -10.82 8.00 15.14
CA LYS A 14 -11.40 9.30 14.82
C LYS A 14 -10.38 10.21 14.12
N ILE A 15 -9.15 10.27 14.67
CA ILE A 15 -8.06 11.07 14.09
C ILE A 15 -7.71 10.56 12.68
N LEU A 16 -7.55 9.25 12.49
CA LEU A 16 -7.24 8.65 11.18
C LEU A 16 -8.34 8.93 10.15
N LYS A 17 -9.61 8.74 10.54
CA LYS A 17 -10.76 8.99 9.64
C LYS A 17 -10.86 10.45 9.21
N GLU A 18 -10.65 11.39 10.12
CA GLU A 18 -10.71 12.82 9.79
C GLU A 18 -9.49 13.25 8.98
N ALA A 19 -8.30 12.74 9.29
CA ALA A 19 -7.09 12.98 8.51
C ALA A 19 -7.24 12.46 7.08
N ALA A 20 -7.81 11.26 6.89
CA ALA A 20 -8.08 10.71 5.57
C ALA A 20 -9.00 11.61 4.73
N LYS A 21 -10.03 12.22 5.35
CA LYS A 21 -10.90 13.19 4.67
C LYS A 21 -10.13 14.45 4.28
N MET A 22 -9.35 15.02 5.21
CA MET A 22 -8.57 16.23 4.95
C MET A 22 -7.56 16.01 3.82
N VAL A 23 -6.92 14.83 3.79
CA VAL A 23 -6.00 14.44 2.73
C VAL A 23 -6.73 14.32 1.39
N ALA A 24 -7.91 13.72 1.38
CA ALA A 24 -8.72 13.60 0.17
C ALA A 24 -9.21 14.96 -0.36
N GLU A 25 -9.50 15.92 0.54
CA GLU A 25 -10.00 17.25 0.20
C GLU A 25 -8.88 18.19 -0.27
N ASN A 26 -7.73 18.16 0.39
CA ASN A 26 -6.72 19.22 0.29
C ASN A 26 -5.31 18.72 -0.10
N GLY A 27 -5.13 17.43 -0.25
CA GLY A 27 -3.83 16.79 -0.42
C GLY A 27 -3.05 16.64 0.90
N VAL A 28 -2.03 15.80 0.84
CA VAL A 28 -1.21 15.43 2.02
C VAL A 28 -0.42 16.60 2.58
N ASP A 29 0.16 17.45 1.72
CA ASP A 29 0.99 18.58 2.13
C ASP A 29 0.22 19.56 3.01
N ASN A 30 -1.06 19.70 2.76
CA ASN A 30 -1.97 20.59 3.48
C ASN A 30 -2.56 19.98 4.75
N LEU A 31 -2.15 18.77 5.16
CA LEU A 31 -2.55 18.20 6.43
C LEU A 31 -1.93 19.00 7.57
N ASN A 32 -2.78 19.78 8.26
CA ASN A 32 -2.41 20.59 9.42
C ASN A 32 -2.91 19.92 10.69
N VAL A 33 -1.99 19.62 11.62
CA VAL A 33 -2.31 18.92 12.89
C VAL A 33 -3.23 19.77 13.78
N ASP A 34 -3.10 21.10 13.77
CA ASP A 34 -3.95 21.97 14.61
C ASP A 34 -5.41 21.91 14.11
N VAL A 35 -5.62 22.04 12.81
CA VAL A 35 -6.95 21.92 12.20
C VAL A 35 -7.52 20.51 12.38
N LEU A 36 -6.70 19.47 12.22
CA LEU A 36 -7.11 18.08 12.42
C LEU A 36 -7.61 17.84 13.86
N THR A 37 -6.85 18.29 14.86
CA THR A 37 -7.21 18.10 16.27
C THR A 37 -8.43 18.91 16.67
N GLU A 38 -8.60 20.11 16.12
CA GLU A 38 -9.80 20.93 16.29
C GLU A 38 -11.04 20.20 15.72
N ARG A 39 -10.98 19.72 14.48
CA ARG A 39 -12.07 18.93 13.85
C ARG A 39 -12.38 17.64 14.63
N CYS A 40 -11.38 17.05 15.24
CA CYS A 40 -11.57 15.88 16.10
C CYS A 40 -12.05 16.23 17.52
N GLY A 41 -12.07 17.50 17.92
CA GLY A 41 -12.41 17.91 19.29
C GLY A 41 -11.46 17.32 20.33
N VAL A 42 -10.16 17.20 20.00
CA VAL A 42 -9.12 16.69 20.91
C VAL A 42 -7.99 17.69 21.05
N ALA A 43 -7.28 17.65 22.16
CA ALA A 43 -6.10 18.50 22.36
C ALA A 43 -4.96 18.07 21.42
N LYS A 44 -4.14 19.02 20.97
CA LYS A 44 -2.94 18.75 20.15
C LYS A 44 -2.01 17.71 20.77
N GLY A 45 -1.85 17.71 22.09
CA GLY A 45 -1.09 16.71 22.84
C GLY A 45 -1.65 15.30 22.69
N THR A 46 -2.97 15.14 22.49
CA THR A 46 -3.61 13.85 22.24
C THR A 46 -3.15 13.26 20.91
N PHE A 47 -3.01 14.08 19.87
CA PHE A 47 -2.45 13.65 18.60
C PHE A 47 -1.05 13.04 18.80
N TYR A 48 -0.17 13.76 19.50
CA TYR A 48 1.21 13.33 19.73
C TYR A 48 1.34 12.12 20.70
N THR A 49 0.25 11.74 21.37
CA THR A 49 0.20 10.46 22.10
C THR A 49 0.15 9.26 21.15
N TYR A 50 -0.47 9.43 19.97
CA TYR A 50 -0.63 8.35 18.98
C TYR A 50 0.37 8.43 17.84
N PHE A 51 0.77 9.62 17.42
CA PHE A 51 1.58 9.89 16.24
C PHE A 51 2.68 10.88 16.59
N LYS A 52 3.93 10.55 16.35
CA LYS A 52 5.06 11.47 16.63
C LYS A 52 5.16 12.57 15.58
N HIS A 53 4.82 12.25 14.34
CA HIS A 53 4.86 13.13 13.17
C HIS A 53 3.54 13.05 12.41
N LYS A 54 3.24 14.07 11.58
CA LYS A 54 2.05 14.05 10.73
C LYS A 54 2.12 12.92 9.69
N GLU A 55 3.32 12.56 9.26
CA GLU A 55 3.61 11.49 8.33
C GLU A 55 3.19 10.12 8.87
N ASP A 56 3.26 9.90 10.19
CA ASP A 56 2.83 8.64 10.81
C ASP A 56 1.34 8.36 10.57
N VAL A 57 0.52 9.42 10.58
CA VAL A 57 -0.92 9.32 10.26
C VAL A 57 -1.11 8.88 8.82
N ILE A 58 -0.34 9.44 7.91
CA ILE A 58 -0.42 9.12 6.49
C ILE A 58 -0.04 7.67 6.24
N PHE A 59 1.03 7.20 6.85
CA PHE A 59 1.45 5.80 6.73
C PHE A 59 0.38 4.82 7.24
N GLU A 60 -0.32 5.15 8.34
CA GLU A 60 -1.42 4.30 8.82
C GLU A 60 -2.62 4.32 7.87
N ILE A 61 -2.97 5.48 7.32
CA ILE A 61 -4.04 5.59 6.31
C ILE A 61 -3.68 4.76 5.06
N CYS A 62 -2.44 4.88 4.56
CA CYS A 62 -1.97 4.09 3.42
C CYS A 62 -2.04 2.59 3.69
N ARG A 63 -1.60 2.15 4.86
CA ARG A 63 -1.64 0.73 5.24
C ARG A 63 -3.04 0.15 5.15
N ASP A 64 -4.03 0.86 5.68
CA ASP A 64 -5.42 0.41 5.70
C ASP A 64 -6.02 0.36 4.28
N LEU A 65 -5.63 1.28 3.41
CA LEU A 65 -6.03 1.28 2.00
C LEU A 65 -5.45 0.09 1.23
N PHE A 66 -4.16 -0.21 1.40
CA PHE A 66 -3.54 -1.36 0.75
C PHE A 66 -4.13 -2.68 1.22
N ALA A 67 -4.48 -2.81 2.52
CA ALA A 67 -5.19 -3.98 3.03
C ALA A 67 -6.57 -4.16 2.37
N GLN A 68 -7.29 -3.08 2.10
CA GLN A 68 -8.57 -3.12 1.38
C GLN A 68 -8.42 -3.54 -0.09
N ILE A 69 -7.35 -3.11 -0.76
CA ILE A 69 -7.06 -3.54 -2.14
C ILE A 69 -6.84 -5.05 -2.19
N GLU A 70 -6.04 -5.58 -1.26
CA GLU A 70 -5.79 -7.01 -1.12
C GLU A 70 -7.10 -7.79 -0.91
N GLU A 71 -7.93 -7.36 0.04
CA GLU A 71 -9.21 -8.00 0.33
C GLU A 71 -10.11 -8.04 -0.90
N ARG A 72 -10.25 -6.92 -1.62
CA ARG A 72 -11.03 -6.86 -2.87
C ARG A 72 -10.48 -7.80 -3.93
N MET A 73 -9.16 -7.85 -4.10
CA MET A 73 -8.52 -8.76 -5.04
C MET A 73 -8.82 -10.22 -4.70
N GLN A 74 -8.78 -10.60 -3.41
CA GLN A 74 -9.09 -11.96 -2.97
C GLN A 74 -10.56 -12.34 -3.22
N GLN A 75 -11.49 -11.37 -3.18
CA GLN A 75 -12.90 -11.57 -3.48
C GLN A 75 -13.20 -11.77 -4.99
N MET A 76 -12.27 -11.46 -5.88
CA MET A 76 -12.41 -11.60 -7.34
C MET A 76 -12.28 -13.05 -7.80
N THR A 77 -13.09 -13.96 -7.26
CA THR A 77 -12.99 -15.41 -7.51
C THR A 77 -13.36 -15.83 -8.94
N ASN A 78 -14.06 -14.98 -9.69
CA ASN A 78 -14.43 -15.18 -11.08
C ASN A 78 -13.39 -14.64 -12.08
N LYS A 79 -12.29 -14.08 -11.60
CA LYS A 79 -11.21 -13.52 -12.41
C LYS A 79 -9.98 -14.41 -12.38
N SER A 80 -9.27 -14.48 -13.50
CA SER A 80 -7.99 -15.19 -13.60
C SER A 80 -6.94 -14.59 -12.67
N ILE A 81 -5.91 -15.36 -12.35
CA ILE A 81 -4.77 -14.87 -11.56
C ILE A 81 -4.11 -13.65 -12.20
N VAL A 82 -4.02 -13.58 -13.52
CA VAL A 82 -3.46 -12.43 -14.25
C VAL A 82 -4.31 -11.19 -14.05
N GLU A 83 -5.65 -11.29 -14.17
CA GLU A 83 -6.56 -10.16 -13.96
C GLU A 83 -6.54 -9.66 -12.51
N ARG A 84 -6.46 -10.57 -11.53
CA ARG A 84 -6.37 -10.21 -10.11
C ARG A 84 -5.09 -9.47 -9.77
N LEU A 85 -3.97 -9.93 -10.29
CA LEU A 85 -2.68 -9.25 -10.10
C LEU A 85 -2.65 -7.91 -10.83
N ALA A 86 -3.20 -7.83 -12.05
CA ALA A 86 -3.31 -6.57 -12.78
C ALA A 86 -4.18 -5.54 -12.02
N TYR A 87 -5.28 -5.99 -11.42
CA TYR A 87 -6.12 -5.16 -10.55
C TYR A 87 -5.32 -4.64 -9.34
N TYR A 88 -4.58 -5.53 -8.66
CA TYR A 88 -3.75 -5.15 -7.52
C TYR A 88 -2.71 -4.09 -7.88
N PHE A 89 -2.02 -4.26 -9.01
CA PHE A 89 -1.04 -3.29 -9.50
C PHE A 89 -1.67 -1.93 -9.82
N ASP A 90 -2.80 -1.94 -10.52
CA ASP A 90 -3.51 -0.73 -10.92
C ASP A 90 -3.98 0.06 -9.68
N GLU A 91 -4.62 -0.60 -8.73
CA GLU A 91 -5.10 0.06 -7.51
C GLU A 91 -3.93 0.49 -6.61
N PHE A 92 -2.86 -0.31 -6.50
CA PHE A 92 -1.66 0.07 -5.75
C PHE A 92 -1.05 1.37 -6.31
N MET A 93 -0.84 1.45 -7.61
CA MET A 93 -0.23 2.64 -8.22
C MET A 93 -1.17 3.86 -8.19
N LYS A 94 -2.49 3.66 -8.27
CA LYS A 94 -3.46 4.74 -8.05
C LYS A 94 -3.35 5.34 -6.63
N GLU A 95 -3.20 4.49 -5.63
CA GLU A 95 -3.04 4.99 -4.26
C GLU A 95 -1.68 5.67 -4.08
N VAL A 96 -0.61 5.16 -4.69
CA VAL A 96 0.71 5.83 -4.71
C VAL A 96 0.62 7.22 -5.34
N GLU A 97 -0.07 7.36 -6.49
CA GLU A 97 -0.25 8.62 -7.20
C GLU A 97 -1.12 9.61 -6.40
N ARG A 98 -2.11 9.12 -5.68
CA ARG A 98 -3.03 9.93 -4.87
C ARG A 98 -2.33 10.67 -3.73
N TYR A 99 -1.25 10.11 -3.22
CA TYR A 99 -0.45 10.75 -2.18
C TYR A 99 0.68 11.55 -2.80
N ASP A 100 1.07 12.61 -2.11
CA ASP A 100 2.21 13.44 -2.49
C ASP A 100 3.48 12.58 -2.68
N VAL A 101 4.23 12.88 -3.75
CA VAL A 101 5.47 12.17 -4.07
C VAL A 101 6.48 12.16 -2.92
N ASN A 102 6.48 13.20 -2.07
CA ASN A 102 7.37 13.28 -0.92
C ASN A 102 7.02 12.23 0.15
N ILE A 103 5.75 11.86 0.28
CA ILE A 103 5.33 10.76 1.16
C ILE A 103 5.83 9.43 0.62
N THR A 104 5.68 9.19 -0.66
CA THR A 104 6.19 7.97 -1.30
C THR A 104 7.71 7.89 -1.18
N ARG A 105 8.42 9.01 -1.39
CA ARG A 105 9.87 9.12 -1.18
C ARG A 105 10.27 8.85 0.27
N ALA A 106 9.51 9.39 1.24
CA ALA A 106 9.75 9.14 2.66
C ALA A 106 9.53 7.68 3.03
N TRP A 107 8.48 7.06 2.45
CA TRP A 107 8.20 5.64 2.64
C TRP A 107 9.33 4.77 2.08
N ILE A 108 9.78 5.01 0.84
CA ILE A 108 10.90 4.28 0.22
C ILE A 108 12.15 4.38 1.09
N ARG A 109 12.51 5.59 1.56
CA ARG A 109 13.66 5.80 2.46
C ARG A 109 13.53 4.99 3.74
N GLY A 110 12.33 4.97 4.35
CA GLY A 110 12.10 4.21 5.57
C GLY A 110 12.21 2.69 5.37
N VAL A 111 11.81 2.16 4.21
CA VAL A 111 11.97 0.73 3.89
C VAL A 111 13.44 0.37 3.67
N ILE A 112 14.21 1.23 2.98
CA ILE A 112 15.63 0.98 2.66
C ILE A 112 16.52 1.18 3.89
N ASP A 113 16.20 2.16 4.73
CA ASP A 113 16.95 2.48 5.95
C ASP A 113 16.03 2.52 7.18
N PRO A 114 15.65 1.36 7.72
CA PRO A 114 14.74 1.28 8.86
C PRO A 114 15.25 1.97 10.13
N ASN A 115 16.57 2.16 10.28
CA ASN A 115 17.16 2.80 11.44
C ASN A 115 16.89 4.32 11.46
N ASN A 116 16.69 4.92 10.29
CA ASN A 116 16.35 6.34 10.11
C ASN A 116 14.87 6.56 9.77
N ALA A 117 14.05 5.51 9.84
CA ALA A 117 12.61 5.61 9.62
C ALA A 117 11.90 6.25 10.83
N PRO A 118 10.73 6.89 10.64
CA PRO A 118 9.86 7.33 11.73
C PRO A 118 9.55 6.18 12.71
N ALA A 119 9.39 6.50 13.99
CA ALA A 119 9.25 5.48 15.05
C ALA A 119 8.07 4.52 14.88
N ASN A 120 7.01 4.95 14.19
CA ASN A 120 5.83 4.13 13.90
C ASN A 120 5.82 3.60 12.46
N PHE A 121 6.93 3.72 11.75
CA PHE A 121 7.06 3.23 10.40
C PHE A 121 7.04 1.70 10.38
N ASP A 122 6.14 1.12 9.60
CA ASP A 122 6.09 -0.32 9.40
C ASP A 122 7.16 -0.77 8.38
N SER A 123 8.37 -0.97 8.87
CA SER A 123 9.49 -1.46 8.04
C SER A 123 9.27 -2.88 7.50
N LYS A 124 8.22 -3.60 7.99
CA LYS A 124 7.90 -4.96 7.57
C LYS A 124 6.89 -5.00 6.41
N LYS A 125 6.39 -3.85 5.95
CA LYS A 125 5.39 -3.79 4.89
C LYS A 125 5.78 -4.60 3.65
N TRP A 126 7.04 -4.50 3.20
CA TRP A 126 7.50 -5.25 2.05
C TRP A 126 7.50 -6.78 2.29
N GLN A 127 7.80 -7.23 3.52
CA GLN A 127 7.75 -8.64 3.89
C GLN A 127 6.31 -9.15 3.84
N TYR A 128 5.38 -8.37 4.36
CA TYR A 128 3.95 -8.66 4.27
C TYR A 128 3.48 -8.77 2.82
N ASP A 129 3.88 -7.85 1.95
CA ASP A 129 3.51 -7.89 0.53
C ASP A 129 4.09 -9.11 -0.19
N VAL A 130 5.33 -9.51 0.15
CA VAL A 130 5.93 -10.75 -0.36
C VAL A 130 5.14 -11.98 0.10
N GLU A 131 4.81 -12.08 1.38
CA GLU A 131 4.04 -13.19 1.94
C GLU A 131 2.63 -13.26 1.32
N MET A 132 1.97 -12.13 1.18
CA MET A 132 0.66 -12.00 0.56
C MET A 132 0.69 -12.51 -0.89
N LEU A 133 1.59 -12.00 -1.73
CA LEU A 133 1.72 -12.42 -3.12
C LEU A 133 2.12 -13.90 -3.25
N GLU A 134 3.00 -14.40 -2.38
CA GLU A 134 3.37 -15.81 -2.36
C GLU A 134 2.14 -16.69 -2.07
N ASN A 135 1.29 -16.29 -1.13
CA ASN A 135 0.06 -17.01 -0.79
C ASN A 135 -0.95 -16.99 -1.95
N ILE A 136 -1.08 -15.86 -2.64
CA ILE A 136 -1.94 -15.74 -3.82
C ILE A 136 -1.50 -16.71 -4.92
N LEU A 137 -0.21 -16.75 -5.24
CA LEU A 137 0.33 -17.65 -6.24
C LEU A 137 0.23 -19.12 -5.81
N LYS A 138 0.45 -19.45 -4.54
CA LYS A 138 0.22 -20.80 -3.99
C LYS A 138 -1.23 -21.23 -4.14
N ASN A 139 -2.16 -20.34 -3.87
CA ASN A 139 -3.59 -20.61 -4.03
C ASN A 139 -3.95 -20.80 -5.51
N ALA A 140 -3.37 -20.03 -6.43
CA ALA A 140 -3.55 -20.21 -7.86
C ALA A 140 -3.04 -21.58 -8.35
N VAL A 141 -1.93 -22.07 -7.81
CA VAL A 141 -1.45 -23.44 -8.07
C VAL A 141 -2.43 -24.48 -7.51
N LYS A 142 -2.89 -24.30 -6.26
CA LYS A 142 -3.85 -25.20 -5.62
C LYS A 142 -5.17 -25.27 -6.39
N ASN A 143 -5.64 -24.16 -6.91
CA ASN A 143 -6.88 -24.03 -7.68
C ASN A 143 -6.72 -24.39 -9.16
N LYS A 144 -5.53 -24.86 -9.57
CA LYS A 144 -5.20 -25.24 -10.95
C LYS A 144 -5.31 -24.10 -11.98
N GLU A 145 -5.16 -22.86 -11.54
CA GLU A 145 -4.96 -21.70 -12.41
C GLU A 145 -3.51 -21.66 -12.92
N LEU A 146 -2.57 -22.12 -12.07
CA LEU A 146 -1.16 -22.26 -12.38
C LEU A 146 -0.72 -23.74 -12.28
N LYS A 147 0.25 -24.11 -13.08
CA LYS A 147 0.84 -25.45 -13.11
C LYS A 147 1.56 -25.79 -11.80
N LYS A 148 1.61 -27.08 -11.44
CA LYS A 148 2.27 -27.53 -10.21
C LYS A 148 3.76 -27.21 -10.12
N ASN A 149 4.45 -27.09 -11.26
CA ASN A 149 5.87 -26.76 -11.34
C ASN A 149 6.15 -25.25 -11.37
N THR A 150 5.17 -24.43 -11.07
CA THR A 150 5.33 -22.97 -10.99
C THR A 150 6.33 -22.61 -9.89
N PRO A 151 7.40 -21.85 -10.19
CA PRO A 151 8.39 -21.44 -9.21
C PRO A 151 7.85 -20.24 -8.40
N VAL A 152 6.89 -20.51 -7.51
CA VAL A 152 6.11 -19.48 -6.79
C VAL A 152 6.99 -18.43 -6.15
N LYS A 153 8.02 -18.83 -5.38
CA LYS A 153 8.90 -17.86 -4.71
C LYS A 153 9.62 -16.93 -5.69
N LEU A 154 10.14 -17.48 -6.79
CA LEU A 154 10.82 -16.67 -7.81
C LEU A 154 9.85 -15.68 -8.46
N LEU A 155 8.65 -16.14 -8.83
CA LEU A 155 7.64 -15.27 -9.43
C LEU A 155 7.18 -14.18 -8.45
N THR A 156 7.00 -14.51 -7.18
CA THR A 156 6.69 -13.53 -6.14
C THR A 156 7.74 -12.42 -6.12
N HIS A 157 9.04 -12.77 -6.05
CA HIS A 157 10.09 -11.77 -6.03
C HIS A 157 10.16 -10.94 -7.32
N ILE A 158 9.98 -11.54 -8.49
CA ILE A 158 9.94 -10.80 -9.75
C ILE A 158 8.78 -9.81 -9.75
N ILE A 159 7.58 -10.24 -9.39
CA ILE A 159 6.36 -9.42 -9.39
C ILE A 159 6.49 -8.25 -8.41
N ILE A 160 6.90 -8.53 -7.17
CA ILE A 160 7.03 -7.46 -6.16
C ILE A 160 8.14 -6.46 -6.53
N SER A 161 9.25 -6.94 -7.11
CA SER A 161 10.32 -6.06 -7.56
C SER A 161 9.87 -5.11 -8.67
N GLN A 162 8.96 -5.55 -9.56
CA GLN A 162 8.39 -4.68 -10.59
C GLN A 162 7.47 -3.61 -9.96
N LEU A 163 6.63 -3.99 -9.00
CA LEU A 163 5.74 -3.06 -8.32
C LEU A 163 6.51 -1.94 -7.61
N TYR A 164 7.48 -2.32 -6.77
CA TYR A 164 8.32 -1.37 -6.04
C TYR A 164 9.26 -0.60 -6.98
N GLY A 165 9.73 -1.24 -8.05
CA GLY A 165 10.54 -0.61 -9.08
C GLY A 165 9.78 0.50 -9.81
N MET A 166 8.53 0.26 -10.24
CA MET A 166 7.69 1.27 -10.88
C MET A 166 7.46 2.48 -9.96
N MET A 167 7.10 2.24 -8.71
CA MET A 167 6.92 3.28 -7.70
C MET A 167 8.22 4.10 -7.50
N THR A 168 9.36 3.42 -7.40
CA THR A 168 10.65 4.07 -7.18
C THR A 168 11.06 4.90 -8.41
N VAL A 169 10.94 4.36 -9.61
CA VAL A 169 11.28 5.06 -10.87
C VAL A 169 10.38 6.27 -11.06
N TRP A 170 9.09 6.15 -10.74
CA TRP A 170 8.17 7.29 -10.78
C TRP A 170 8.63 8.43 -9.85
N CYS A 171 9.03 8.10 -8.62
CA CYS A 171 9.59 9.08 -7.68
C CYS A 171 10.92 9.69 -8.15
N MET A 172 11.76 8.90 -8.84
CA MET A 172 13.06 9.35 -9.34
C MET A 172 12.93 10.26 -10.57
N SER A 173 11.91 10.07 -11.38
CA SER A 173 11.63 10.86 -12.58
C SER A 173 10.85 12.15 -12.30
N ASP A 174 10.72 12.58 -11.04
CA ASP A 174 9.87 13.71 -10.65
C ASP A 174 8.43 13.61 -11.19
N CYS A 175 7.90 12.38 -11.24
CA CYS A 175 6.54 12.11 -11.70
C CYS A 175 6.31 12.43 -13.20
N GLU A 176 7.33 12.30 -14.05
CA GLU A 176 7.25 12.60 -15.48
C GLU A 176 6.29 11.71 -16.28
N PHE A 177 5.88 10.56 -15.72
CA PHE A 177 4.96 9.65 -16.40
C PHE A 177 3.73 9.33 -15.56
N GLU A 178 2.64 9.00 -16.24
CA GLU A 178 1.38 8.58 -15.63
C GLU A 178 1.47 7.14 -15.08
N PRO A 179 1.47 6.92 -13.75
CA PRO A 179 1.63 5.59 -13.17
C PRO A 179 0.61 4.59 -13.70
N LYS A 180 -0.64 5.00 -13.86
CA LYS A 180 -1.74 4.18 -14.38
C LYS A 180 -1.46 3.67 -15.79
N GLU A 181 -0.97 4.52 -16.68
CA GLU A 181 -0.66 4.13 -18.06
C GLU A 181 0.49 3.12 -18.10
N TRP A 182 1.55 3.37 -17.31
CA TRP A 182 2.69 2.47 -17.22
C TRP A 182 2.33 1.14 -16.60
N THR A 183 1.50 1.15 -15.55
CA THR A 183 0.99 -0.08 -14.92
C THR A 183 0.22 -0.93 -15.90
N LYS A 184 -0.65 -0.32 -16.71
CA LYS A 184 -1.39 -1.02 -17.75
C LYS A 184 -0.45 -1.66 -18.77
N LYS A 185 0.52 -0.90 -19.30
CA LYS A 185 1.53 -1.40 -20.24
C LYS A 185 2.36 -2.54 -19.64
N PHE A 186 2.77 -2.40 -18.37
CA PHE A 186 3.46 -3.48 -17.66
C PHE A 186 2.61 -4.75 -17.59
N CYS A 187 1.35 -4.64 -17.16
CA CYS A 187 0.46 -5.80 -17.05
C CYS A 187 0.22 -6.48 -18.39
N ASP A 188 0.02 -5.71 -19.46
CA ASP A 188 -0.24 -6.23 -20.80
C ASP A 188 0.97 -6.93 -21.42
N VAL A 189 2.18 -6.39 -21.18
CA VAL A 189 3.41 -6.87 -21.83
C VAL A 189 4.18 -7.86 -20.95
N GLN A 190 4.44 -7.51 -19.70
CA GLN A 190 5.35 -8.27 -18.85
C GLN A 190 4.64 -9.24 -17.90
N LEU A 191 3.62 -8.78 -17.15
CA LEU A 191 2.95 -9.65 -16.19
C LEU A 191 2.35 -10.88 -16.85
N LYS A 192 1.69 -10.68 -17.98
CA LYS A 192 1.14 -11.78 -18.78
C LYS A 192 2.25 -12.72 -19.25
N ALA A 193 3.31 -12.21 -19.84
CA ALA A 193 4.43 -12.98 -20.34
C ALA A 193 5.16 -13.78 -19.25
N ILE A 194 5.32 -13.18 -18.04
CA ILE A 194 5.93 -13.85 -16.88
C ILE A 194 5.12 -15.08 -16.46
N LEU A 195 3.79 -15.00 -16.51
CA LEU A 195 2.89 -16.05 -16.04
C LEU A 195 2.50 -17.04 -17.15
N GLU A 196 2.54 -16.65 -18.41
CA GLU A 196 1.96 -17.39 -19.55
C GLU A 196 2.39 -18.87 -19.61
N LYS A 197 3.67 -19.15 -19.45
CA LYS A 197 4.17 -20.54 -19.51
C LYS A 197 3.73 -21.39 -18.32
N TYR A 198 3.23 -20.77 -17.26
CA TYR A 198 2.76 -21.43 -16.05
C TYR A 198 1.23 -21.49 -15.94
N LEU A 199 0.48 -20.82 -16.82
CA LEU A 199 -0.98 -20.94 -16.87
C LEU A 199 -1.37 -22.37 -17.29
N VAL A 200 -2.50 -22.87 -16.76
CA VAL A 200 -3.09 -24.17 -17.09
C VAL A 200 -3.97 -24.05 -18.32
#